data_63d16ccb118af90332732234f763ec2b
#
_entry.id   63d16ccb118af90332732234f763ec2b
#
_cell.length_a   1.000
_cell.length_b   1.000
_cell.length_c   1.000
_cell.angle_alpha   90.00
_cell.angle_beta   90.00
_cell.angle_gamma   90.00
#
_symmetry.space_group_name_H-M   'P 1'
#
loop_
_entity.id
_entity.type
_entity.pdbx_description
1 polymer ?
#
loop_
_entity_poly.entity_id
_entity_poly.type
_entity_poly.pdbx_seq_one_letter_code
_entity_poly.pdbx_strand_id
1 'polypeptide(L)'
;MAEIILDDSNFEAEVLQSDIPVLVDFWAPWCGPCKMLGPVISAIAEKYDGKIKVGKYNVDDSTEYAEKYYVESIPAVKIFRGGEVVNESLGFVPQPKIEALIEEVL
;
A
#
# COMPACT_ATOMS: atom_id res chain seq x y z
N MET A 1 -5.84 -11.71 7.00
CA MET A 1 -5.46 -10.72 8.01
C MET A 1 -5.88 -9.33 7.57
N ALA A 2 -6.28 -8.49 8.51
CA ALA A 2 -6.64 -7.13 8.21
C ALA A 2 -5.41 -6.31 7.78
N GLU A 3 -5.66 -5.19 7.11
CA GLU A 3 -4.61 -4.26 6.73
C GLU A 3 -3.98 -3.63 7.98
N ILE A 4 -2.69 -3.36 7.90
CA ILE A 4 -1.95 -2.67 8.94
C ILE A 4 -2.20 -1.17 8.80
N ILE A 5 -2.52 -0.50 9.89
CA ILE A 5 -2.61 0.95 9.89
C ILE A 5 -1.19 1.50 10.03
N LEU A 6 -0.71 2.14 8.95
CA LEU A 6 0.64 2.70 8.91
C LEU A 6 0.62 4.18 9.24
N ASP A 7 1.67 4.65 9.88
CA ASP A 7 1.92 6.06 10.14
C ASP A 7 3.43 6.30 10.17
N ASP A 8 3.84 7.53 10.45
CA ASP A 8 5.27 7.87 10.45
C ASP A 8 6.04 7.12 11.54
N SER A 9 5.36 6.66 12.61
CA SER A 9 6.03 6.00 13.72
C SER A 9 6.31 4.51 13.46
N ASN A 10 5.54 3.85 12.60
CA ASN A 10 5.69 2.42 12.38
C ASN A 10 6.11 2.02 10.95
N PHE A 11 6.20 2.98 10.04
CA PHE A 11 6.47 2.68 8.62
C PHE A 11 7.82 1.98 8.45
N GLU A 12 8.85 2.44 9.12
CA GLU A 12 10.17 1.82 8.97
C GLU A 12 10.14 0.36 9.39
N ALA A 13 9.60 0.07 10.57
CA ALA A 13 9.58 -1.30 11.09
C ALA A 13 8.67 -2.21 10.26
N GLU A 14 7.48 -1.73 9.90
CA GLU A 14 6.50 -2.58 9.23
C GLU A 14 6.77 -2.73 7.74
N VAL A 15 7.33 -1.73 7.09
CA VAL A 15 7.50 -1.71 5.65
C VAL A 15 8.96 -1.89 5.24
N LEU A 16 9.84 -1.02 5.74
CA LEU A 16 11.21 -0.99 5.24
C LEU A 16 12.05 -2.14 5.78
N GLN A 17 11.72 -2.65 6.96
CA GLN A 17 12.44 -3.77 7.59
C GLN A 17 11.69 -5.09 7.46
N SER A 18 10.65 -5.15 6.64
CA SER A 18 9.86 -6.36 6.48
C SER A 18 10.63 -7.44 5.71
N ASP A 19 10.49 -8.69 6.16
CA ASP A 19 11.09 -9.84 5.50
C ASP A 19 10.32 -10.30 4.26
N ILE A 20 9.07 -9.84 4.12
CA ILE A 20 8.22 -10.19 2.99
C ILE A 20 7.76 -8.90 2.29
N PRO A 21 7.32 -8.99 1.03
CA PRO A 21 6.85 -7.77 0.34
C PRO A 21 5.70 -7.11 1.07
N VAL A 22 5.62 -5.79 0.96
CA VAL A 22 4.57 -4.98 1.59
C VAL A 22 3.90 -4.11 0.54
N LEU A 23 2.60 -4.21 0.43
CA LEU A 23 1.80 -3.31 -0.39
C LEU A 23 1.32 -2.17 0.50
N VAL A 24 1.61 -0.94 0.10
CA VAL A 24 1.19 0.25 0.83
C VAL A 24 0.19 1.04 -0.02
N ASP A 25 -0.97 1.29 0.56
CA ASP A 25 -2.01 2.13 -0.04
C ASP A 25 -1.95 3.52 0.59
N PHE A 26 -1.45 4.48 -0.16
CA PHE A 26 -1.45 5.89 0.26
C PHE A 26 -2.80 6.49 -0.11
N TRP A 27 -3.55 6.94 0.89
CA TRP A 27 -4.95 7.33 0.71
C TRP A 27 -5.35 8.48 1.64
N ALA A 28 -6.55 9.02 1.43
CA ALA A 28 -7.15 10.00 2.34
C ALA A 28 -8.65 9.77 2.45
N PRO A 29 -9.26 10.08 3.61
CA PRO A 29 -10.69 9.83 3.82
C PRO A 29 -11.63 10.59 2.89
N TRP A 30 -11.20 11.74 2.39
CA TRP A 30 -12.01 12.59 1.51
C TRP A 30 -11.90 12.20 0.03
N CYS A 31 -11.05 11.26 -0.30
CA CYS A 31 -10.75 10.91 -1.68
C CYS A 31 -11.71 9.83 -2.17
N GLY A 32 -12.55 10.16 -3.16
CA GLY A 32 -13.53 9.22 -3.72
C GLY A 32 -12.90 7.95 -4.31
N PRO A 33 -11.93 8.08 -5.23
CA PRO A 33 -11.25 6.89 -5.78
C PRO A 33 -10.55 6.04 -4.72
N CYS A 34 -10.05 6.67 -3.65
CA CYS A 34 -9.44 5.93 -2.54
C CYS A 34 -10.48 5.04 -1.85
N LYS A 35 -11.70 5.58 -1.66
CA LYS A 35 -12.78 4.81 -1.04
C LYS A 35 -13.20 3.65 -1.93
N MET A 36 -13.20 3.84 -3.24
CA MET A 36 -13.50 2.77 -4.18
C MET A 36 -12.44 1.67 -4.17
N LEU A 37 -11.19 2.05 -3.95
CA LEU A 37 -10.08 1.09 -3.90
C LEU A 37 -10.06 0.31 -2.59
N GLY A 38 -10.63 0.85 -1.51
CA GLY A 38 -10.61 0.21 -0.20
C GLY A 38 -11.01 -1.26 -0.20
N PRO A 39 -12.18 -1.62 -0.76
CA PRO A 39 -12.58 -3.04 -0.82
C PRO A 39 -11.61 -3.91 -1.62
N VAL A 40 -10.99 -3.37 -2.67
CA VAL A 40 -9.99 -4.09 -3.45
C VAL A 40 -8.77 -4.40 -2.58
N ILE A 41 -8.30 -3.41 -1.83
CA ILE A 41 -7.14 -3.58 -0.94
C ILE A 41 -7.47 -4.59 0.17
N SER A 42 -8.67 -4.54 0.73
CA SER A 42 -9.08 -5.51 1.75
C SER A 42 -9.11 -6.93 1.20
N ALA A 43 -9.62 -7.10 -0.02
CA ALA A 43 -9.64 -8.42 -0.67
C ALA A 43 -8.22 -8.94 -0.92
N ILE A 44 -7.30 -8.05 -1.32
CA ILE A 44 -5.89 -8.39 -1.51
C ILE A 44 -5.26 -8.84 -0.18
N ALA A 45 -5.55 -8.12 0.90
CA ALA A 45 -5.02 -8.47 2.22
C ALA A 45 -5.43 -9.87 2.64
N GLU A 46 -6.69 -10.24 2.36
CA GLU A 46 -7.20 -11.57 2.66
C GLU A 46 -6.55 -12.64 1.78
N LYS A 47 -6.51 -12.39 0.48
CA LYS A 47 -6.03 -13.38 -0.49
C LYS A 47 -4.54 -13.69 -0.30
N TYR A 48 -3.74 -12.69 0.00
CA TYR A 48 -2.29 -12.84 0.10
C TYR A 48 -1.79 -12.91 1.55
N ASP A 49 -2.68 -13.17 2.48
CA ASP A 49 -2.32 -13.29 3.90
C ASP A 49 -1.18 -14.28 4.06
N GLY A 50 -0.13 -13.87 4.77
CA GLY A 50 1.06 -14.67 4.97
C GLY A 50 2.09 -14.60 3.86
N LYS A 51 1.71 -14.13 2.67
CA LYS A 51 2.63 -13.99 1.53
C LYS A 51 3.16 -12.57 1.40
N ILE A 52 2.30 -11.59 1.64
CA ILE A 52 2.68 -10.19 1.68
C ILE A 52 1.97 -9.53 2.85
N LYS A 53 2.49 -8.38 3.26
CA LYS A 53 1.77 -7.49 4.18
C LYS A 53 1.02 -6.46 3.36
N VAL A 54 -0.10 -5.98 3.88
CA VAL A 54 -0.88 -4.91 3.27
C VAL A 54 -1.09 -3.84 4.31
N GLY A 55 -0.68 -2.61 4.01
CA GLY A 55 -0.82 -1.50 4.92
C GLY A 55 -1.49 -0.30 4.27
N LYS A 56 -2.13 0.52 5.09
CA LYS A 56 -2.79 1.74 4.64
C LYS A 56 -2.15 2.94 5.34
N TYR A 57 -1.73 3.91 4.55
CA TYR A 57 -1.06 5.11 5.05
C TYR A 57 -1.92 6.31 4.70
N ASN A 58 -2.52 6.92 5.71
CA ASN A 58 -3.40 8.08 5.55
C ASN A 58 -2.54 9.35 5.44
N VAL A 59 -2.55 9.97 4.26
CA VAL A 59 -1.68 11.13 4.00
C VAL A 59 -2.14 12.40 4.72
N ASP A 60 -3.36 12.40 5.30
CA ASP A 60 -3.81 13.51 6.12
C ASP A 60 -3.19 13.46 7.53
N ASP A 61 -2.93 12.26 8.03
CA ASP A 61 -2.41 12.06 9.39
C ASP A 61 -0.89 12.01 9.43
N SER A 62 -0.26 11.61 8.33
CA SER A 62 1.17 11.36 8.26
C SER A 62 1.69 11.86 6.93
N THR A 63 2.88 12.44 6.91
CA THR A 63 3.41 13.06 5.71
C THR A 63 4.82 12.62 5.33
N GLU A 64 5.59 12.13 6.28
CA GLU A 64 7.02 11.85 6.07
C GLU A 64 7.27 10.93 4.88
N TYR A 65 6.57 9.81 4.82
CA TYR A 65 6.83 8.81 3.78
C TYR A 65 6.10 9.11 2.49
N ALA A 66 4.97 9.84 2.55
CA ALA A 66 4.34 10.33 1.33
C ALA A 66 5.27 11.30 0.60
N GLU A 67 5.94 12.18 1.35
CA GLU A 67 6.90 13.12 0.76
C GLU A 67 8.16 12.39 0.27
N LYS A 68 8.66 11.46 1.07
CA LYS A 68 9.88 10.72 0.73
C LYS A 68 9.73 9.96 -0.59
N TYR A 69 8.56 9.38 -0.82
CA TYR A 69 8.30 8.57 -2.02
C TYR A 69 7.52 9.33 -3.09
N TYR A 70 7.47 10.66 -3.00
CA TYR A 70 6.91 11.54 -4.03
C TYR A 70 5.46 11.20 -4.37
N VAL A 71 4.63 10.98 -3.35
CA VAL A 71 3.21 10.72 -3.54
C VAL A 71 2.52 12.05 -3.80
N GLU A 72 2.22 12.34 -5.06
CA GLU A 72 1.59 13.61 -5.47
C GLU A 72 0.10 13.46 -5.74
N SER A 73 -0.37 12.25 -6.07
CA SER A 73 -1.79 12.00 -6.27
C SER A 73 -2.16 10.69 -5.60
N ILE A 74 -3.43 10.58 -5.18
CA ILE A 74 -3.94 9.44 -4.45
C ILE A 74 -5.23 8.93 -5.10
N PRO A 75 -5.54 7.63 -4.99
CA PRO A 75 -4.74 6.63 -4.27
C PRO A 75 -3.46 6.30 -5.00
N ALA A 76 -2.40 6.01 -4.25
CA ALA A 76 -1.14 5.54 -4.79
C ALA A 76 -0.81 4.23 -4.10
N VAL A 77 -0.62 3.18 -4.89
CA VAL A 77 -0.24 1.87 -4.36
C VAL A 77 1.21 1.64 -4.71
N LYS A 78 2.03 1.36 -3.70
CA LYS A 78 3.44 1.02 -3.91
C LYS A 78 3.73 -0.30 -3.24
N ILE A 79 4.48 -1.16 -3.93
CA ILE A 79 4.89 -2.44 -3.37
C ILE A 79 6.37 -2.34 -3.03
N PHE A 80 6.68 -2.62 -1.77
CA PHE A 80 8.04 -2.59 -1.25
C PHE A 80 8.56 -4.00 -1.08
N ARG A 81 9.84 -4.19 -1.38
CA ARG A 81 10.53 -5.44 -1.13
C ARG A 81 11.97 -5.11 -0.75
N GLY A 82 12.39 -5.59 0.43
CA GLY A 82 13.73 -5.29 0.91
C GLY A 82 13.97 -3.81 1.14
N GLY A 83 12.91 -3.07 1.49
CA GLY A 83 13.00 -1.65 1.77
C GLY A 83 12.95 -0.75 0.55
N GLU A 84 12.74 -1.31 -0.66
CA GLU A 84 12.70 -0.54 -1.89
C GLU A 84 11.37 -0.71 -2.62
N VAL A 85 10.92 0.34 -3.32
CA VAL A 85 9.73 0.27 -4.16
C VAL A 85 10.07 -0.56 -5.40
N VAL A 86 9.38 -1.67 -5.59
CA VAL A 86 9.61 -2.56 -6.73
C VAL A 86 8.49 -2.54 -7.74
N ASN A 87 7.31 -2.02 -7.37
CA ASN A 87 6.19 -1.88 -8.30
C ASN A 87 5.22 -0.83 -7.76
N GLU A 88 4.39 -0.26 -8.64
CA GLU A 88 3.44 0.77 -8.19
C GLU A 88 2.28 0.92 -9.16
N SER A 89 1.20 1.56 -8.67
CA SER A 89 0.01 1.86 -9.44
C SER A 89 -0.58 3.17 -8.92
N LEU A 90 -1.18 3.97 -9.80
CA LEU A 90 -1.82 5.24 -9.43
C LEU A 90 -3.32 5.18 -9.75
N GLY A 91 -4.11 5.77 -8.87
CA GLY A 91 -5.56 5.87 -9.05
C GLY A 91 -6.27 4.57 -8.76
N PHE A 92 -7.59 4.56 -8.97
CA PHE A 92 -8.36 3.34 -8.83
C PHE A 92 -8.04 2.39 -9.98
N VAL A 93 -7.75 1.13 -9.64
CA VAL A 93 -7.60 0.05 -10.61
C VAL A 93 -8.32 -1.18 -10.07
N PRO A 94 -8.82 -2.06 -10.94
CA PRO A 94 -9.51 -3.26 -10.48
C PRO A 94 -8.53 -4.26 -9.88
N GLN A 95 -9.06 -5.15 -9.05
CA GLN A 95 -8.26 -6.13 -8.29
C GLN A 95 -7.29 -6.94 -9.15
N PRO A 96 -7.67 -7.46 -10.33
CA PRO A 96 -6.73 -8.24 -11.15
C PRO A 96 -5.47 -7.46 -11.52
N LYS A 97 -5.58 -6.14 -11.65
CA LYS A 97 -4.42 -5.30 -11.97
C LYS A 97 -3.43 -5.27 -10.81
N ILE A 98 -3.96 -5.10 -9.59
CA ILE A 98 -3.12 -5.11 -8.38
C ILE A 98 -2.49 -6.49 -8.19
N GLU A 99 -3.27 -7.56 -8.41
CA GLU A 99 -2.74 -8.92 -8.27
C GLU A 99 -1.60 -9.18 -9.23
N ALA A 100 -1.72 -8.69 -10.47
CA ALA A 100 -0.65 -8.84 -11.46
C ALA A 100 0.65 -8.17 -10.97
N LEU A 101 0.53 -6.98 -10.38
CA LEU A 101 1.70 -6.26 -9.85
C LEU A 101 2.34 -7.02 -8.69
N ILE A 102 1.53 -7.67 -7.85
CA ILE A 102 2.03 -8.48 -6.75
C ILE A 102 2.75 -9.72 -7.27
N GLU A 103 2.15 -10.41 -8.24
CA GLU A 103 2.72 -11.65 -8.77
C GLU A 103 4.08 -11.42 -9.43
N GLU A 104 4.32 -10.23 -9.97
CA GLU A 104 5.60 -9.89 -10.57
C GLU A 104 6.74 -9.85 -9.55
N VAL A 105 6.44 -9.65 -8.26
CA VAL A 105 7.46 -9.46 -7.23
C VAL A 105 7.49 -10.57 -6.19
N LEU A 106 6.63 -11.58 -6.31
CA LEU A 106 6.64 -12.72 -5.39
C LEU A 106 7.77 -13.68 -5.66
#